data_a969adbf2d397ffd2e889cafbb70120b
#
_entry.id   a969adbf2d397ffd2e889cafbb70120b
#
_cell.length_a   1.000
_cell.length_b   1.000
_cell.length_c   1.000
_cell.angle_alpha   90.00
_cell.angle_beta   90.00
_cell.angle_gamma   90.00
#
_symmetry.space_group_name_H-M   'P 1'
#
loop_
_entity.id
_entity.type
_entity.pdbx_description
1 polymer ?
#
loop_
_entity_poly.entity_id
_entity_poly.type
_entity_poly.pdbx_seq_one_letter_code
_entity_poly.pdbx_strand_id
1 'polypeptide(L)'
;MKEDSKKKKWPKRLVIALIAVMLFGAGGFYAYVSDYYHAGDTALRLTQEMKTAGVLEESDQAIKIGDPHEKTGIVIYPGAKVDPYAYVPLANELSNCGYYCVIAKMPFNLAFFGIDAADSLMNSAPEIEEWWIAGHSLGGAMAAQFASAHNDELSG
;
A
#
# COMPACT_ATOMS: atom_id res chain seq x y z
N MET A 1 5.86 11.94 -54.62
CA MET A 1 6.29 13.04 -53.76
C MET A 1 6.53 12.42 -52.38
N LYS A 2 7.79 12.16 -51.99
CA LYS A 2 8.16 11.62 -50.68
C LYS A 2 8.34 12.81 -49.73
N GLU A 3 7.48 12.91 -48.74
CA GLU A 3 7.56 13.89 -47.68
C GLU A 3 8.69 13.52 -46.71
N ASP A 4 9.82 14.24 -46.83
CA ASP A 4 10.98 14.08 -45.94
C ASP A 4 10.64 14.61 -44.55
N SER A 5 10.19 13.72 -43.67
CA SER A 5 10.01 13.99 -42.25
C SER A 5 11.37 14.32 -41.62
N LYS A 6 11.73 15.59 -41.55
CA LYS A 6 12.93 16.08 -40.85
C LYS A 6 12.78 15.80 -39.35
N LYS A 7 13.30 14.68 -38.86
CA LYS A 7 13.44 14.37 -37.43
C LYS A 7 14.21 15.50 -36.75
N LYS A 8 13.51 16.30 -35.92
CA LYS A 8 14.08 17.41 -35.16
C LYS A 8 15.15 16.87 -34.22
N LYS A 9 16.44 17.04 -34.53
CA LYS A 9 17.56 16.63 -33.68
C LYS A 9 17.68 17.61 -32.52
N TRP A 10 17.32 17.19 -31.30
CA TRP A 10 17.54 18.00 -30.10
C TRP A 10 19.05 18.20 -29.87
N PRO A 11 19.48 19.40 -29.47
CA PRO A 11 20.90 19.64 -29.21
C PRO A 11 21.34 18.74 -28.05
N LYS A 12 22.48 18.06 -28.22
CA LYS A 12 23.03 17.10 -27.23
C LYS A 12 23.08 17.68 -25.82
N ARG A 13 23.40 18.97 -25.69
CA ARG A 13 23.42 19.66 -24.39
C ARG A 13 22.05 19.69 -23.70
N LEU A 14 20.95 19.86 -24.47
CA LEU A 14 19.60 19.84 -23.91
C LEU A 14 19.22 18.44 -23.42
N VAL A 15 19.58 17.39 -24.19
CA VAL A 15 19.36 15.99 -23.77
C VAL A 15 20.12 15.67 -22.48
N ILE A 16 21.38 16.07 -22.39
CA ILE A 16 22.21 15.88 -21.18
C ILE A 16 21.60 16.63 -19.99
N ALA A 17 21.13 17.87 -20.18
CA ALA A 17 20.51 18.64 -19.12
C ALA A 17 19.20 17.97 -18.62
N LEU A 18 18.37 17.47 -19.53
CA LEU A 18 17.14 16.73 -19.17
C LEU A 18 17.45 15.44 -18.39
N ILE A 19 18.45 14.69 -18.81
CA ILE A 19 18.89 13.48 -18.10
C ILE A 19 19.39 13.85 -16.70
N ALA A 20 20.19 14.91 -16.58
CA ALA A 20 20.68 15.36 -15.26
C ALA A 20 19.55 15.77 -14.34
N VAL A 21 18.53 16.49 -14.82
CA VAL A 21 17.34 16.88 -14.05
C VAL A 21 16.55 15.63 -13.62
N MET A 22 16.37 14.66 -14.52
CA MET A 22 15.67 13.41 -14.18
C MET A 22 16.42 12.61 -13.12
N LEU A 23 17.74 12.48 -13.23
CA LEU A 23 18.56 11.75 -12.25
C LEU A 23 18.56 12.45 -10.90
N PHE A 24 18.63 13.78 -10.88
CA PHE A 24 18.55 14.56 -9.64
C PHE A 24 17.16 14.43 -8.98
N GLY A 25 16.09 14.52 -9.79
CA GLY A 25 14.72 14.32 -9.33
C GLY A 25 14.48 12.90 -8.79
N ALA A 26 14.97 11.88 -9.49
CA ALA A 26 14.88 10.49 -9.05
C ALA A 26 15.68 10.24 -7.75
N GLY A 27 16.88 10.81 -7.64
CA GLY A 27 17.70 10.74 -6.43
C GLY A 27 17.03 11.43 -5.24
N GLY A 28 16.46 12.61 -5.44
CA GLY A 28 15.72 13.35 -4.42
C GLY A 28 14.44 12.60 -3.98
N PHE A 29 13.70 12.03 -4.93
CA PHE A 29 12.54 11.20 -4.62
C PHE A 29 12.93 9.95 -3.84
N TYR A 30 14.00 9.25 -4.27
CA TYR A 30 14.50 8.07 -3.55
C TYR A 30 14.90 8.42 -2.10
N ALA A 31 15.64 9.51 -1.90
CA ALA A 31 16.00 9.96 -0.57
C ALA A 31 14.76 10.29 0.29
N TYR A 32 13.75 10.93 -0.30
CA TYR A 32 12.50 11.25 0.38
C TYR A 32 11.73 10.02 0.83
N VAL A 33 11.59 9.00 -0.03
CA VAL A 33 10.80 7.80 0.31
C VAL A 33 11.57 6.80 1.16
N SER A 34 12.91 6.85 1.16
CA SER A 34 13.77 6.01 2.00
C SER A 34 13.79 6.46 3.46
N ASP A 35 13.49 7.72 3.73
CA ASP A 35 13.34 8.26 5.09
C ASP A 35 11.88 8.10 5.52
N TYR A 36 11.52 6.95 6.12
CA TYR A 36 10.16 6.65 6.56
C TYR A 36 10.12 6.23 8.04
N TYR A 37 8.94 6.27 8.64
CA TYR A 37 8.71 5.88 10.02
C TYR A 37 8.69 4.36 10.15
N HIS A 38 9.75 3.80 10.69
CA HIS A 38 9.88 2.37 10.91
C HIS A 38 8.94 1.88 12.01
N ALA A 39 8.51 0.62 11.91
CA ALA A 39 7.78 -0.04 12.98
C ALA A 39 8.65 -0.16 14.24
N GLY A 40 8.06 0.10 15.41
CA GLY A 40 8.76 -0.05 16.68
C GLY A 40 8.99 -1.51 17.07
N ASP A 41 9.95 -1.73 17.98
CA ASP A 41 10.37 -3.07 18.42
C ASP A 41 9.22 -3.96 18.89
N THR A 42 8.21 -3.40 19.54
CA THR A 42 7.04 -4.13 19.99
C THR A 42 6.22 -4.68 18.82
N ALA A 43 6.02 -3.88 17.76
CA ALA A 43 5.29 -4.32 16.57
C ALA A 43 6.08 -5.37 15.78
N LEU A 44 7.40 -5.19 15.65
CA LEU A 44 8.27 -6.14 14.97
C LEU A 44 8.35 -7.48 15.71
N ARG A 45 8.45 -7.46 17.04
CA ARG A 45 8.45 -8.68 17.86
C ARG A 45 7.12 -9.42 17.74
N LEU A 46 5.99 -8.71 17.88
CA LEU A 46 4.67 -9.30 17.70
C LEU A 46 4.51 -9.92 16.30
N THR A 47 4.96 -9.21 15.27
CA THR A 47 4.95 -9.74 13.89
C THR A 47 5.70 -11.07 13.79
N GLN A 48 6.88 -11.17 14.41
CA GLN A 48 7.68 -12.38 14.39
C GLN A 48 7.02 -13.54 15.17
N GLU A 49 6.43 -13.23 16.31
CA GLU A 49 5.66 -14.19 17.11
C GLU A 49 4.46 -14.74 16.34
N MET A 50 3.69 -13.86 15.69
CA MET A 50 2.53 -14.24 14.88
C MET A 50 2.89 -15.04 13.63
N LYS A 51 3.99 -14.69 12.95
CA LYS A 51 4.53 -15.49 11.83
C LYS A 51 4.91 -16.90 12.28
N THR A 52 5.58 -17.00 13.41
CA THR A 52 6.01 -18.30 13.96
C THR A 52 4.81 -19.15 14.38
N ALA A 53 3.75 -18.53 14.89
CA ALA A 53 2.50 -19.19 15.25
C ALA A 53 1.61 -19.53 14.03
N GLY A 54 1.94 -19.06 12.84
CA GLY A 54 1.17 -19.29 11.62
C GLY A 54 -0.16 -18.52 11.54
N VAL A 55 -0.31 -17.44 12.32
CA VAL A 55 -1.52 -16.60 12.36
C VAL A 55 -1.36 -15.29 11.60
N LEU A 56 -0.18 -15.05 11.03
CA LEU A 56 0.12 -13.93 10.14
C LEU A 56 0.73 -14.47 8.86
N GLU A 57 0.12 -14.10 7.74
CA GLU A 57 0.64 -14.34 6.39
C GLU A 57 1.16 -13.03 5.79
N GLU A 58 2.24 -13.13 5.05
CA GLU A 58 2.86 -11.97 4.40
C GLU A 58 3.12 -12.24 2.92
N SER A 59 2.79 -11.24 2.11
CA SER A 59 3.13 -11.17 0.69
C SER A 59 3.83 -9.85 0.35
N ASP A 60 4.20 -9.68 -0.93
CA ASP A 60 4.72 -8.40 -1.42
C ASP A 60 3.68 -7.27 -1.35
N GLN A 61 2.38 -7.61 -1.34
CA GLN A 61 1.28 -6.64 -1.40
C GLN A 61 0.62 -6.38 -0.06
N ALA A 62 0.69 -7.31 0.90
CA ALA A 62 -0.03 -7.18 2.16
C ALA A 62 0.54 -8.01 3.31
N ILE A 63 0.13 -7.63 4.53
CA ILE A 63 0.21 -8.43 5.76
C ILE A 63 -1.21 -8.80 6.12
N LYS A 64 -1.50 -10.11 6.23
CA LYS A 64 -2.81 -10.67 6.51
C LYS A 64 -2.80 -11.29 7.91
N ILE A 65 -3.82 -11.03 8.70
CA ILE A 65 -3.94 -11.45 10.12
C ILE A 65 -5.37 -11.87 10.39
N GLY A 66 -5.55 -13.01 11.03
CA GLY A 66 -6.85 -13.58 11.39
C GLY A 66 -7.24 -14.77 10.52
N ASP A 67 -8.42 -15.31 10.78
CA ASP A 67 -8.95 -16.44 10.03
C ASP A 67 -9.58 -15.94 8.71
N PRO A 68 -9.14 -16.43 7.53
CA PRO A 68 -9.72 -16.04 6.26
C PRO A 68 -11.17 -16.54 6.05
N HIS A 69 -11.71 -17.32 6.97
CA HIS A 69 -13.12 -17.76 6.99
C HIS A 69 -14.02 -16.89 7.86
N GLU A 70 -13.49 -15.81 8.45
CA GLU A 70 -14.32 -14.82 9.14
C GLU A 70 -15.31 -14.16 8.16
N LYS A 71 -16.45 -13.72 8.69
CA LYS A 71 -17.48 -13.09 7.86
C LYS A 71 -17.05 -11.72 7.34
N THR A 72 -16.30 -10.98 8.17
CA THR A 72 -15.97 -9.57 7.92
C THR A 72 -14.46 -9.37 7.79
N GLY A 73 -14.06 -8.76 6.70
CA GLY A 73 -12.68 -8.32 6.44
C GLY A 73 -12.50 -6.81 6.57
N ILE A 74 -11.31 -6.40 6.99
CA ILE A 74 -10.91 -5.00 7.09
C ILE A 74 -9.61 -4.80 6.32
N VAL A 75 -9.64 -4.00 5.26
CA VAL A 75 -8.43 -3.52 4.58
C VAL A 75 -7.93 -2.26 5.26
N ILE A 76 -6.66 -2.22 5.65
CA ILE A 76 -6.04 -1.10 6.35
C ILE A 76 -5.00 -0.43 5.44
N TYR A 77 -5.22 0.85 5.15
CA TYR A 77 -4.29 1.69 4.39
C TYR A 77 -3.37 2.47 5.33
N PRO A 78 -2.05 2.21 5.32
CA PRO A 78 -1.07 2.92 6.14
C PRO A 78 -0.98 4.41 5.81
N GLY A 79 -0.57 5.19 6.80
CA GLY A 79 -0.22 6.61 6.61
C GLY A 79 1.01 6.79 5.73
N ALA A 80 1.19 8.02 5.23
CA ALA A 80 2.34 8.35 4.40
C ALA A 80 3.66 8.09 5.13
N LYS A 81 4.58 7.38 4.46
CA LYS A 81 5.90 7.07 4.99
C LYS A 81 5.87 6.31 6.32
N VAL A 82 4.82 5.50 6.56
CA VAL A 82 4.72 4.64 7.73
C VAL A 82 4.90 3.18 7.31
N ASP A 83 5.76 2.48 8.02
CA ASP A 83 5.97 1.06 7.87
C ASP A 83 4.66 0.29 8.11
N PRO A 84 4.19 -0.57 7.18
CA PRO A 84 2.96 -1.35 7.37
C PRO A 84 3.00 -2.23 8.63
N TYR A 85 4.16 -2.68 9.07
CA TYR A 85 4.29 -3.45 10.31
C TYR A 85 3.90 -2.67 11.56
N ALA A 86 3.90 -1.33 11.52
CA ALA A 86 3.43 -0.52 12.64
C ALA A 86 1.93 -0.71 12.95
N TYR A 87 1.17 -1.25 11.99
CA TYR A 87 -0.27 -1.53 12.15
C TYR A 87 -0.57 -2.96 12.60
N VAL A 88 0.44 -3.84 12.70
CA VAL A 88 0.25 -5.23 13.15
C VAL A 88 -0.39 -5.32 14.53
N PRO A 89 -0.02 -4.52 15.53
CA PRO A 89 -0.71 -4.56 16.83
C PRO A 89 -2.21 -4.23 16.75
N LEU A 90 -2.58 -3.22 15.97
CA LEU A 90 -3.98 -2.87 15.73
C LEU A 90 -4.74 -4.01 15.03
N ALA A 91 -4.16 -4.54 13.94
CA ALA A 91 -4.76 -5.63 13.19
C ALA A 91 -4.92 -6.91 14.04
N ASN A 92 -3.96 -7.18 14.94
CA ASN A 92 -4.06 -8.29 15.88
C ASN A 92 -5.23 -8.11 16.86
N GLU A 93 -5.43 -6.90 17.41
CA GLU A 93 -6.58 -6.64 18.29
C GLU A 93 -7.92 -6.79 17.56
N LEU A 94 -8.00 -6.31 16.31
CA LEU A 94 -9.19 -6.48 15.48
C LEU A 94 -9.42 -7.96 15.15
N SER A 95 -8.38 -8.71 14.84
CA SER A 95 -8.46 -10.14 14.57
C SER A 95 -8.94 -10.93 15.80
N ASN A 96 -8.51 -10.56 17.01
CA ASN A 96 -9.02 -11.15 18.26
C ASN A 96 -10.52 -10.84 18.50
N CYS A 97 -11.07 -9.85 17.79
CA CYS A 97 -12.50 -9.53 17.79
C CYS A 97 -13.28 -10.23 16.65
N GLY A 98 -12.68 -11.13 15.90
CA GLY A 98 -13.32 -11.88 14.81
C GLY A 98 -13.34 -11.14 13.47
N TYR A 99 -12.30 -10.34 13.18
CA TYR A 99 -12.14 -9.69 11.88
C TYR A 99 -10.93 -10.25 11.15
N TYR A 100 -11.07 -10.50 9.84
CA TYR A 100 -9.93 -10.76 8.99
C TYR A 100 -9.28 -9.44 8.54
N CYS A 101 -8.03 -9.19 8.94
CA CYS A 101 -7.36 -7.92 8.72
C CYS A 101 -6.31 -8.02 7.62
N VAL A 102 -6.32 -7.08 6.68
CA VAL A 102 -5.37 -6.99 5.56
C VAL A 102 -4.72 -5.61 5.55
N ILE A 103 -3.48 -5.53 6.02
CA ILE A 103 -2.68 -4.29 5.98
C ILE A 103 -2.03 -4.19 4.61
N ALA A 104 -2.40 -3.18 3.82
CA ALA A 104 -1.84 -2.97 2.49
C ALA A 104 -0.38 -2.49 2.55
N LYS A 105 0.49 -3.08 1.74
CA LYS A 105 1.86 -2.60 1.52
C LYS A 105 1.86 -1.66 0.32
N MET A 106 1.88 -0.37 0.60
CA MET A 106 1.79 0.65 -0.44
C MET A 106 3.15 0.89 -1.12
N PRO A 107 3.19 1.10 -2.46
CA PRO A 107 4.43 1.47 -3.13
C PRO A 107 5.06 2.70 -2.47
N PHE A 108 6.34 2.61 -2.16
CA PHE A 108 7.11 3.67 -1.47
C PHE A 108 6.53 4.12 -0.11
N ASN A 109 5.70 3.31 0.54
CA ASN A 109 4.93 3.66 1.74
C ASN A 109 4.04 4.91 1.52
N LEU A 110 3.49 5.06 0.32
CA LEU A 110 2.64 6.20 -0.06
C LEU A 110 1.35 5.69 -0.72
N ALA A 111 0.24 5.75 0.01
CA ALA A 111 -1.04 5.17 -0.39
C ALA A 111 -1.60 5.74 -1.72
N PHE A 112 -1.22 6.95 -2.11
CA PHE A 112 -1.69 7.52 -3.38
C PHE A 112 -1.11 6.81 -4.63
N PHE A 113 -0.07 6.00 -4.50
CA PHE A 113 0.43 5.13 -5.58
C PHE A 113 -0.29 3.77 -5.64
N GLY A 114 -1.17 3.48 -4.69
CA GLY A 114 -1.91 2.23 -4.61
C GLY A 114 -3.35 2.43 -4.14
N ILE A 115 -4.05 3.45 -4.66
CA ILE A 115 -5.44 3.77 -4.25
C ILE A 115 -6.34 2.54 -4.41
N ASP A 116 -6.17 1.80 -5.52
CA ASP A 116 -7.00 0.64 -5.86
C ASP A 116 -6.42 -0.69 -5.32
N ALA A 117 -5.46 -0.64 -4.38
CA ALA A 117 -4.88 -1.85 -3.81
C ALA A 117 -5.92 -2.77 -3.14
N ALA A 118 -6.95 -2.18 -2.52
CA ALA A 118 -8.01 -2.93 -1.83
C ALA A 118 -8.75 -3.89 -2.76
N ASP A 119 -8.99 -3.53 -4.03
CA ASP A 119 -9.66 -4.39 -5.01
C ASP A 119 -8.95 -5.76 -5.12
N SER A 120 -7.65 -5.77 -5.38
CA SER A 120 -6.90 -7.02 -5.49
C SER A 120 -6.79 -7.77 -4.15
N LEU A 121 -6.75 -7.05 -3.02
CA LEU A 121 -6.65 -7.64 -1.70
C LEU A 121 -7.97 -8.32 -1.27
N MET A 122 -9.11 -7.69 -1.51
CA MET A 122 -10.44 -8.26 -1.27
C MET A 122 -10.67 -9.49 -2.16
N ASN A 123 -10.33 -9.40 -3.45
CA ASN A 123 -10.43 -10.52 -4.39
C ASN A 123 -9.53 -11.71 -4.02
N SER A 124 -8.47 -11.49 -3.22
CA SER A 124 -7.59 -12.56 -2.74
C SER A 124 -8.14 -13.36 -1.54
N ALA A 125 -9.29 -12.95 -1.00
CA ALA A 125 -9.97 -13.63 0.11
C ALA A 125 -11.49 -13.73 -0.18
N PRO A 126 -11.88 -14.57 -1.15
CA PRO A 126 -13.27 -14.68 -1.62
C PRO A 126 -14.24 -15.27 -0.60
N GLU A 127 -13.75 -15.82 0.49
CA GLU A 127 -14.54 -16.35 1.61
C GLU A 127 -15.14 -15.24 2.49
N ILE A 128 -14.58 -14.02 2.43
CA ILE A 128 -15.06 -12.87 3.21
C ILE A 128 -16.32 -12.30 2.55
N GLU A 129 -17.41 -12.19 3.31
CA GLU A 129 -18.70 -11.73 2.82
C GLU A 129 -18.87 -10.21 2.88
N GLU A 130 -18.27 -9.57 3.89
CA GLU A 130 -18.41 -8.14 4.17
C GLU A 130 -17.05 -7.48 4.27
N TRP A 131 -16.81 -6.44 3.47
CA TRP A 131 -15.57 -5.71 3.51
C TRP A 131 -15.72 -4.30 4.06
N TRP A 132 -14.77 -3.93 4.90
CA TRP A 132 -14.57 -2.57 5.40
C TRP A 132 -13.21 -2.08 4.97
N ILE A 133 -13.10 -0.75 4.76
CA ILE A 133 -11.82 -0.14 4.51
C ILE A 133 -11.53 0.92 5.56
N ALA A 134 -10.33 0.88 6.12
CA ALA A 134 -9.84 1.81 7.12
C ALA A 134 -8.51 2.41 6.67
N GLY A 135 -8.17 3.59 7.16
CA GLY A 135 -6.88 4.18 6.85
C GLY A 135 -6.47 5.26 7.83
N HIS A 136 -5.17 5.50 7.90
CA HIS A 136 -4.58 6.52 8.75
C HIS A 136 -3.99 7.64 7.89
N SER A 137 -4.28 8.92 8.22
CA SER A 137 -3.70 10.09 7.54
C SER A 137 -3.89 10.03 6.00
N LEU A 138 -2.81 10.04 5.21
CA LEU A 138 -2.88 9.88 3.75
C LEU A 138 -3.60 8.58 3.35
N GLY A 139 -3.36 7.48 4.07
CA GLY A 139 -4.08 6.22 3.85
C GLY A 139 -5.58 6.37 4.05
N GLY A 140 -6.01 7.14 5.05
CA GLY A 140 -7.43 7.44 5.27
C GLY A 140 -8.06 8.23 4.12
N ALA A 141 -7.34 9.22 3.57
CA ALA A 141 -7.81 9.98 2.40
C ALA A 141 -7.94 9.07 1.16
N MET A 142 -6.98 8.16 0.94
CA MET A 142 -7.00 7.22 -0.19
C MET A 142 -8.05 6.11 0.01
N ALA A 143 -8.25 5.64 1.24
CA ALA A 143 -9.33 4.72 1.60
C ALA A 143 -10.71 5.33 1.33
N ALA A 144 -10.92 6.59 1.72
CA ALA A 144 -12.15 7.31 1.43
C ALA A 144 -12.38 7.52 -0.08
N GLN A 145 -11.29 7.78 -0.84
CA GLN A 145 -11.37 7.88 -2.30
C GLN A 145 -11.75 6.54 -2.93
N PHE A 146 -11.13 5.44 -2.50
CA PHE A 146 -11.48 4.09 -2.93
C PHE A 146 -12.95 3.77 -2.62
N ALA A 147 -13.38 3.97 -1.37
CA ALA A 147 -14.76 3.72 -0.94
C ALA A 147 -15.80 4.52 -1.74
N SER A 148 -15.46 5.76 -2.12
CA SER A 148 -16.33 6.59 -2.97
C SER A 148 -16.54 6.02 -4.38
N ALA A 149 -15.58 5.26 -4.89
CA ALA A 149 -15.66 4.63 -6.22
C ALA A 149 -16.24 3.20 -6.18
N HIS A 150 -16.21 2.54 -5.01
CA HIS A 150 -16.57 1.13 -4.79
C HIS A 150 -17.58 0.96 -3.64
N ASN A 151 -18.54 1.88 -3.52
CA ASN A 151 -19.49 1.94 -2.41
C ASN A 151 -20.45 0.76 -2.33
N ASP A 152 -20.64 0.04 -3.40
CA ASP A 152 -21.45 -1.18 -3.54
C ASP A 152 -20.67 -2.46 -3.17
N GLU A 153 -19.36 -2.38 -3.04
CA GLU A 153 -18.47 -3.48 -2.65
C GLU A 153 -18.07 -3.45 -1.17
N LEU A 154 -18.35 -2.35 -0.48
CA LEU A 154 -17.97 -2.11 0.90
C LEU A 154 -19.17 -1.94 1.82
N SER A 155 -19.03 -2.43 3.06
CA SER A 155 -20.01 -2.21 4.14
C SER A 155 -19.70 -0.94 4.95
N GLY A 156 -18.48 -0.39 4.80
CA GLY A 156 -18.04 0.84 5.46
C GLY A 156 -16.54 1.14 5.29
#